data_4bced71264562c8d537ead89c96d5fc5
#
_entry.id   4bced71264562c8d537ead89c96d5fc5
#
_cell.length_a   1.000
_cell.length_b   1.000
_cell.length_c   1.000
_cell.angle_alpha   90.00
_cell.angle_beta   90.00
_cell.angle_gamma   90.00
#
_symmetry.space_group_name_H-M   'P 1'
#
loop_
_entity.id
_entity.type
_entity.pdbx_description
1 polymer ?
#
loop_
_entity_poly.entity_id
_entity_poly.type
_entity_poly.pdbx_seq_one_letter_code
_entity_poly.pdbx_strand_id
1 'polypeptide(L)'
;LQRITVSLDALDDVIFRRMNDVDFAVGDVLRGIEMAQQVGLAPVKINMVVKRGTNDGEILPLARYFRHSGAVLRFIEYMPIGDERTSSHCAVDPHAPALNPELWDASDTVPSDELRARINAGAAAAGLGELEPLDINDAPAGAGPARYWHFPGAAGTVGFISAMSNHFCANCNRLRLTADGNVRPCLFSDAEYSVREALRRGDDMQVLSIWRDAVAHKPQEHAIIEGTQRFMSQIGG
;
A
#
# COMPACT_ATOMS: atom_id res chain seq x y z
N LEU A 1 -17.54 10.12 -6.16
CA LEU A 1 -16.68 9.11 -5.57
C LEU A 1 -17.44 7.79 -5.52
N GLN A 2 -16.87 6.70 -6.03
CA GLN A 2 -17.51 5.38 -6.06
C GLN A 2 -16.86 4.39 -5.09
N ARG A 3 -15.57 4.56 -4.82
CA ARG A 3 -14.74 3.63 -4.04
C ARG A 3 -13.76 4.41 -3.20
N ILE A 4 -13.32 3.82 -2.10
CA ILE A 4 -12.30 4.38 -1.22
C ILE A 4 -11.27 3.31 -0.83
N THR A 5 -10.04 3.73 -0.61
CA THR A 5 -9.01 2.94 0.05
C THR A 5 -8.61 3.66 1.33
N VAL A 6 -8.58 2.93 2.43
CA VAL A 6 -8.25 3.44 3.77
C VAL A 6 -7.00 2.72 4.26
N SER A 7 -6.05 3.43 4.83
CA SER A 7 -4.90 2.85 5.53
C SER A 7 -5.29 2.54 6.97
N LEU A 8 -5.00 1.31 7.41
CA LEU A 8 -5.25 0.84 8.77
C LEU A 8 -4.22 -0.23 9.13
N ASP A 9 -3.19 0.16 9.87
CA ASP A 9 -2.02 -0.68 10.13
C ASP A 9 -2.11 -1.48 11.44
N ALA A 10 -3.13 -1.26 12.27
CA ALA A 10 -3.42 -2.02 13.48
C ALA A 10 -4.85 -1.77 13.97
N LEU A 11 -5.39 -2.66 14.80
CA LEU A 11 -6.58 -2.43 15.63
C LEU A 11 -6.21 -1.92 17.02
N ASP A 12 -5.01 -2.22 17.49
CA ASP A 12 -4.46 -1.67 18.74
C ASP A 12 -4.07 -0.21 18.54
N ASP A 13 -4.57 0.68 19.42
CA ASP A 13 -4.37 2.13 19.34
C ASP A 13 -2.89 2.52 19.49
N VAL A 14 -2.13 1.81 20.32
CA VAL A 14 -0.72 2.13 20.56
C VAL A 14 0.12 1.77 19.32
N ILE A 15 -0.14 0.58 18.75
CA ILE A 15 0.54 0.14 17.52
C ILE A 15 0.13 1.04 16.35
N PHE A 16 -1.16 1.37 16.22
CA PHE A 16 -1.68 2.24 15.17
C PHE A 16 -0.99 3.61 15.17
N ARG A 17 -0.95 4.29 16.33
CA ARG A 17 -0.32 5.60 16.49
C ARG A 17 1.19 5.54 16.19
N ARG A 18 1.87 4.48 16.65
CA ARG A 18 3.29 4.27 16.36
C ARG A 18 3.58 4.10 14.87
N MET A 19 2.70 3.38 14.14
CA MET A 19 2.86 3.15 12.70
C MET A 19 2.60 4.40 11.86
N ASN A 20 1.66 5.24 12.28
CA ASN A 20 1.19 6.37 11.49
C ASN A 20 1.72 7.73 11.97
N ASP A 21 2.42 7.77 13.10
CA ASP A 21 2.94 8.99 13.73
C ASP A 21 1.87 10.10 13.87
N VAL A 22 0.67 9.73 14.30
CA VAL A 22 -0.46 10.65 14.45
C VAL A 22 -1.13 10.46 15.80
N ASP A 23 -1.61 11.56 16.38
CA ASP A 23 -2.47 11.52 17.56
C ASP A 23 -3.95 11.39 17.18
N PHE A 24 -4.29 10.24 16.63
CA PHE A 24 -5.62 9.92 16.15
C PHE A 24 -6.01 8.50 16.59
N ALA A 25 -7.25 8.31 17.05
CA ALA A 25 -7.69 7.01 17.55
C ALA A 25 -8.09 6.09 16.40
N VAL A 26 -7.72 4.82 16.48
CA VAL A 26 -8.12 3.78 15.52
C VAL A 26 -9.63 3.69 15.36
N GLY A 27 -10.39 3.93 16.45
CA GLY A 27 -11.85 3.96 16.43
C GLY A 27 -12.44 4.99 15.47
N ASP A 28 -11.76 6.11 15.22
CA ASP A 28 -12.21 7.12 14.26
C ASP A 28 -12.08 6.61 12.82
N VAL A 29 -11.00 5.88 12.53
CA VAL A 29 -10.80 5.24 11.22
C VAL A 29 -11.86 4.16 10.99
N LEU A 30 -12.13 3.33 11.99
CA LEU A 30 -13.16 2.27 11.89
C LEU A 30 -14.55 2.86 11.64
N ARG A 31 -14.92 3.94 12.33
CA ARG A 31 -16.18 4.66 12.06
C ARG A 31 -16.21 5.24 10.65
N GLY A 32 -15.09 5.76 10.16
CA GLY A 32 -14.98 6.23 8.77
C GLY A 32 -15.19 5.12 7.74
N ILE A 33 -14.66 3.92 7.99
CA ILE A 33 -14.87 2.74 7.15
C ILE A 33 -16.34 2.33 7.13
N GLU A 34 -16.98 2.24 8.30
CA GLU A 34 -18.41 1.92 8.42
C GLU A 34 -19.27 2.94 7.68
N MET A 35 -19.01 4.22 7.86
CA MET A 35 -19.72 5.30 7.17
C MET A 35 -19.54 5.20 5.64
N ALA A 36 -18.33 4.91 5.16
CA ALA A 36 -18.08 4.72 3.73
C ALA A 36 -18.92 3.58 3.14
N GLN A 37 -19.06 2.47 3.88
CA GLN A 37 -19.93 1.36 3.47
C GLN A 37 -21.40 1.74 3.49
N GLN A 38 -21.86 2.47 4.52
CA GLN A 38 -23.26 2.91 4.66
C GLN A 38 -23.70 3.84 3.54
N VAL A 39 -22.80 4.71 3.05
CA VAL A 39 -23.10 5.60 1.92
C VAL A 39 -22.90 4.94 0.54
N GLY A 40 -22.64 3.63 0.52
CA GLY A 40 -22.56 2.84 -0.70
C GLY A 40 -21.24 2.91 -1.47
N LEU A 41 -20.14 3.35 -0.84
CA LEU A 41 -18.82 3.23 -1.46
C LEU A 41 -18.37 1.76 -1.44
N ALA A 42 -18.34 1.12 -2.62
CA ALA A 42 -18.02 -0.30 -2.73
C ALA A 42 -17.09 -0.62 -3.91
N PRO A 43 -16.12 -1.51 -3.71
CA PRO A 43 -15.68 -2.04 -2.44
C PRO A 43 -14.87 -1.02 -1.63
N VAL A 44 -15.01 -1.03 -0.30
CA VAL A 44 -14.07 -0.36 0.59
C VAL A 44 -12.82 -1.23 0.69
N LYS A 45 -11.67 -0.66 0.34
CA LYS A 45 -10.36 -1.34 0.42
C LYS A 45 -9.60 -0.83 1.64
N ILE A 46 -9.02 -1.74 2.38
CA ILE A 46 -8.24 -1.44 3.59
C ILE A 46 -6.81 -1.92 3.35
N ASN A 47 -5.85 -1.03 3.48
CA ASN A 47 -4.44 -1.36 3.34
C ASN A 47 -3.78 -1.42 4.71
N MET A 48 -3.02 -2.48 4.95
CA MET A 48 -2.10 -2.62 6.05
C MET A 48 -0.70 -2.85 5.50
N VAL A 49 0.24 -1.96 5.79
CA VAL A 49 1.66 -2.21 5.56
C VAL A 49 2.18 -3.02 6.75
N VAL A 50 2.77 -4.19 6.49
CA VAL A 50 3.20 -5.09 7.56
C VAL A 50 4.70 -4.97 7.79
N LYS A 51 5.08 -4.47 8.97
CA LYS A 51 6.46 -4.39 9.43
C LYS A 51 6.70 -5.43 10.54
N ARG A 52 7.71 -6.29 10.34
CA ARG A 52 8.08 -7.33 11.32
C ARG A 52 8.47 -6.71 12.67
N GLY A 53 7.99 -7.33 13.74
CA GLY A 53 8.27 -6.87 15.12
C GLY A 53 7.57 -5.57 15.52
N THR A 54 6.77 -4.98 14.64
CA THR A 54 6.02 -3.74 14.94
C THR A 54 4.51 -4.00 14.96
N ASN A 55 3.91 -4.34 13.82
CA ASN A 55 2.47 -4.57 13.68
C ASN A 55 2.13 -5.96 13.10
N ASP A 56 3.09 -6.81 12.89
CA ASP A 56 2.89 -8.15 12.34
C ASP A 56 2.08 -9.10 13.26
N GLY A 57 1.86 -8.71 14.52
CA GLY A 57 0.88 -9.33 15.40
C GLY A 57 -0.58 -9.03 15.06
N GLU A 58 -0.83 -7.93 14.33
CA GLU A 58 -2.18 -7.43 13.99
C GLU A 58 -2.79 -8.08 12.74
N ILE A 59 -2.03 -8.90 11.99
CA ILE A 59 -2.50 -9.52 10.73
C ILE A 59 -3.75 -10.40 10.93
N LEU A 60 -3.75 -11.26 11.93
CA LEU A 60 -4.88 -12.13 12.23
C LEU A 60 -6.05 -11.37 12.88
N PRO A 61 -5.84 -10.49 13.87
CA PRO A 61 -6.89 -9.60 14.39
C PRO A 61 -7.63 -8.84 13.27
N LEU A 62 -6.92 -8.19 12.36
CA LEU A 62 -7.51 -7.46 11.24
C LEU A 62 -8.27 -8.38 10.27
N ALA A 63 -7.67 -9.53 9.90
CA ALA A 63 -8.32 -10.50 9.03
C ALA A 63 -9.63 -11.02 9.61
N ARG A 64 -9.67 -11.26 10.93
CA ARG A 64 -10.90 -11.68 11.65
C ARG A 64 -11.93 -10.56 11.73
N TYR A 65 -11.50 -9.34 12.02
CA TYR A 65 -12.38 -8.18 12.16
C TYR A 65 -13.15 -7.90 10.86
N PHE A 66 -12.46 -7.90 9.73
CA PHE A 66 -13.07 -7.59 8.44
C PHE A 66 -13.67 -8.80 7.70
N ARG A 67 -13.60 -10.01 8.29
CA ARG A 67 -14.07 -11.26 7.66
C ARG A 67 -15.50 -11.19 7.11
N HIS A 68 -16.42 -10.54 7.83
CA HIS A 68 -17.83 -10.46 7.46
C HIS A 68 -18.28 -9.07 6.99
N SER A 69 -17.36 -8.11 6.87
CA SER A 69 -17.69 -6.72 6.55
C SER A 69 -17.96 -6.45 5.06
N GLY A 70 -17.65 -7.41 4.17
CA GLY A 70 -17.63 -7.17 2.72
C GLY A 70 -16.51 -6.26 2.24
N ALA A 71 -15.61 -5.83 3.13
CA ALA A 71 -14.43 -5.04 2.78
C ALA A 71 -13.32 -5.92 2.19
N VAL A 72 -12.40 -5.27 1.49
CA VAL A 72 -11.21 -5.89 0.90
C VAL A 72 -10.00 -5.49 1.73
N LEU A 73 -9.56 -6.35 2.65
CA LEU A 73 -8.34 -6.15 3.42
C LEU A 73 -7.12 -6.54 2.57
N ARG A 74 -6.11 -5.68 2.49
CA ARG A 74 -4.88 -5.93 1.72
C ARG A 74 -3.66 -5.75 2.60
N PHE A 75 -2.88 -6.80 2.74
CA PHE A 75 -1.58 -6.78 3.38
C PHE A 75 -0.52 -6.42 2.34
N ILE A 76 0.32 -5.47 2.65
CA ILE A 76 1.38 -4.93 1.79
C ILE A 76 2.72 -5.20 2.47
N GLU A 77 3.64 -5.81 1.75
CA GLU A 77 5.00 -5.99 2.23
C GLU A 77 5.67 -4.63 2.45
N TYR A 78 6.38 -4.49 3.58
CA TYR A 78 7.15 -3.29 3.91
C TYR A 78 8.25 -3.06 2.88
N MET A 79 8.36 -1.85 2.35
CA MET A 79 9.19 -1.48 1.19
C MET A 79 10.16 -0.36 1.54
N PRO A 80 11.38 -0.30 0.94
CA PRO A 80 12.34 0.78 1.10
C PRO A 80 11.89 2.04 0.32
N ILE A 81 10.97 2.80 0.89
CA ILE A 81 10.45 4.04 0.28
C ILE A 81 10.72 5.20 1.22
N GLY A 82 11.39 6.25 0.71
CA GLY A 82 11.81 7.39 1.51
C GLY A 82 13.12 7.07 2.23
N ASP A 83 14.23 7.01 1.49
CA ASP A 83 15.56 6.87 2.12
C ASP A 83 15.96 8.19 2.80
N GLU A 84 15.98 8.18 4.12
CA GLU A 84 16.33 9.35 4.93
C GLU A 84 17.83 9.71 4.91
N ARG A 85 18.67 8.85 4.35
CA ARG A 85 20.09 9.18 4.15
C ARG A 85 20.32 10.38 3.23
N THR A 86 19.30 10.80 2.49
CA THR A 86 19.38 11.89 1.52
C THR A 86 18.50 13.10 1.82
N SER A 87 17.75 13.12 2.93
CA SER A 87 16.80 14.20 3.24
C SER A 87 17.46 15.48 3.80
N SER A 88 18.59 15.91 3.21
CA SER A 88 19.17 17.23 3.51
C SER A 88 18.35 18.41 2.96
N HIS A 89 17.16 18.19 2.38
CA HIS A 89 16.38 19.21 1.67
C HIS A 89 14.93 19.41 2.17
N CYS A 90 14.46 18.67 3.15
CA CYS A 90 13.25 19.08 3.88
C CYS A 90 13.69 19.96 5.06
N ALA A 91 13.17 21.19 5.13
CA ALA A 91 13.30 22.01 6.30
C ALA A 91 12.65 21.25 7.47
N VAL A 92 13.47 20.57 8.25
CA VAL A 92 13.04 19.88 9.47
C VAL A 92 12.58 20.95 10.41
N ASP A 93 11.35 20.86 10.92
CA ASP A 93 10.93 21.67 12.06
C ASP A 93 11.91 21.39 13.20
N PRO A 94 12.69 22.38 13.66
CA PRO A 94 13.70 22.18 14.69
C PRO A 94 13.09 21.80 16.06
N HIS A 95 11.78 21.79 16.18
CA HIS A 95 11.02 21.38 17.36
C HIS A 95 10.29 20.04 17.22
N ALA A 96 10.35 19.42 16.03
CA ALA A 96 9.84 18.05 15.88
C ALA A 96 10.73 17.09 16.70
N PRO A 97 10.15 16.19 17.50
CA PRO A 97 10.95 15.14 18.14
C PRO A 97 11.70 14.39 17.05
N ALA A 98 13.02 14.19 17.25
CA ALA A 98 13.84 13.47 16.31
C ALA A 98 13.19 12.11 16.07
N LEU A 99 12.50 11.99 14.94
CA LEU A 99 12.11 10.69 14.42
C LEU A 99 13.42 9.97 14.16
N ASN A 100 13.68 8.93 14.92
CA ASN A 100 14.78 8.02 14.63
C ASN A 100 14.30 7.24 13.40
N PRO A 101 14.75 7.59 12.18
CA PRO A 101 14.38 6.83 11.02
C PRO A 101 15.06 5.48 11.16
N GLU A 102 14.30 4.48 11.55
CA GLU A 102 14.77 3.11 11.42
C GLU A 102 14.98 2.88 9.92
N LEU A 103 16.23 2.87 9.51
CA LEU A 103 16.61 2.51 8.14
C LEU A 103 15.89 1.22 7.77
N TRP A 104 15.30 1.19 6.56
CA TRP A 104 14.70 -0.05 6.07
C TRP A 104 15.74 -1.18 6.08
N ASP A 105 15.37 -2.28 6.68
CA ASP A 105 16.11 -3.53 6.63
C ASP A 105 15.25 -4.60 5.97
N ALA A 106 15.84 -5.45 5.14
CA ALA A 106 15.12 -6.54 4.49
C ALA A 106 14.49 -7.51 5.50
N SER A 107 15.06 -7.63 6.70
CA SER A 107 14.51 -8.44 7.78
C SER A 107 13.20 -7.88 8.36
N ASP A 108 12.91 -6.58 8.17
CA ASP A 108 11.64 -5.96 8.59
C ASP A 108 10.47 -6.35 7.68
N THR A 109 10.77 -6.83 6.48
CA THR A 109 9.76 -7.30 5.54
C THR A 109 9.25 -8.68 5.95
N VAL A 110 7.93 -8.84 6.02
CA VAL A 110 7.29 -10.15 6.17
C VAL A 110 6.79 -10.59 4.80
N PRO A 111 7.34 -11.65 4.19
CA PRO A 111 6.90 -12.14 2.89
C PRO A 111 5.42 -12.55 2.91
N SER A 112 4.71 -12.30 1.81
CA SER A 112 3.28 -12.58 1.70
C SER A 112 2.91 -14.03 1.95
N ASP A 113 3.77 -14.99 1.58
CA ASP A 113 3.54 -16.40 1.87
C ASP A 113 3.65 -16.71 3.37
N GLU A 114 4.58 -16.06 4.08
CA GLU A 114 4.67 -16.13 5.54
C GLU A 114 3.42 -15.51 6.19
N LEU A 115 2.97 -14.34 5.73
CA LEU A 115 1.75 -13.72 6.23
C LEU A 115 0.55 -14.65 6.10
N ARG A 116 0.38 -15.27 4.94
CA ARG A 116 -0.71 -16.21 4.67
C ARG A 116 -0.61 -17.45 5.56
N ALA A 117 0.58 -18.02 5.71
CA ALA A 117 0.80 -19.17 6.59
C ALA A 117 0.45 -18.85 8.05
N ARG A 118 0.84 -17.68 8.56
CA ARG A 118 0.51 -17.22 9.91
C ARG A 118 -0.99 -17.00 10.11
N ILE A 119 -1.67 -16.41 9.12
CA ILE A 119 -3.14 -16.25 9.14
C ILE A 119 -3.80 -17.63 9.18
N ASN A 120 -3.41 -18.56 8.32
CA ASN A 120 -3.99 -19.90 8.27
C ASN A 120 -3.80 -20.66 9.59
N ALA A 121 -2.59 -20.65 10.15
CA ALA A 121 -2.32 -21.30 11.43
C ALA A 121 -3.21 -20.75 12.56
N GLY A 122 -3.31 -19.42 12.67
CA GLY A 122 -4.15 -18.78 13.68
C GLY A 122 -5.65 -18.94 13.41
N ALA A 123 -6.08 -18.96 12.16
CA ALA A 123 -7.45 -19.19 11.76
C ALA A 123 -7.90 -20.62 12.03
N ALA A 124 -7.05 -21.62 11.74
CA ALA A 124 -7.31 -23.03 12.06
C ALA A 124 -7.50 -23.22 13.56
N ALA A 125 -6.62 -22.64 14.39
CA ALA A 125 -6.73 -22.67 15.85
C ALA A 125 -8.05 -22.02 16.36
N ALA A 126 -8.61 -21.06 15.61
CA ALA A 126 -9.87 -20.38 15.94
C ALA A 126 -11.10 -21.01 15.27
N GLY A 127 -10.96 -22.14 14.56
CA GLY A 127 -12.07 -22.81 13.87
C GLY A 127 -12.63 -22.03 12.67
N LEU A 128 -11.84 -21.14 12.05
CA LEU A 128 -12.29 -20.28 10.95
C LEU A 128 -12.06 -20.90 9.55
N GLY A 129 -11.33 -22.01 9.47
CA GLY A 129 -10.84 -22.57 8.22
C GLY A 129 -9.61 -21.82 7.68
N GLU A 130 -9.00 -22.37 6.65
CA GLU A 130 -7.86 -21.73 5.97
C GLU A 130 -8.34 -20.80 4.87
N LEU A 131 -7.47 -19.88 4.46
CA LEU A 131 -7.69 -19.01 3.32
C LEU A 131 -7.69 -19.82 2.01
N GLU A 132 -8.76 -19.73 1.26
CA GLU A 132 -8.91 -20.29 -0.09
C GLU A 132 -8.63 -19.22 -1.14
N PRO A 133 -7.91 -19.57 -2.23
CA PRO A 133 -7.65 -18.62 -3.30
C PRO A 133 -8.97 -18.19 -3.97
N LEU A 134 -9.08 -16.90 -4.27
CA LEU A 134 -10.23 -16.35 -5.00
C LEU A 134 -9.97 -16.46 -6.50
N ASP A 135 -10.98 -16.91 -7.26
CA ASP A 135 -10.89 -16.91 -8.73
C ASP A 135 -10.70 -15.48 -9.25
N ILE A 136 -9.98 -15.35 -10.36
CA ILE A 136 -9.70 -14.04 -10.94
C ILE A 136 -10.99 -13.30 -11.38
N ASN A 137 -12.04 -14.04 -11.72
CA ASN A 137 -13.33 -13.49 -12.13
C ASN A 137 -14.13 -12.93 -10.93
N ASP A 138 -13.85 -13.45 -9.73
CA ASP A 138 -14.47 -13.03 -8.47
C ASP A 138 -13.63 -11.98 -7.73
N ALA A 139 -12.46 -11.63 -8.28
CA ALA A 139 -11.56 -10.65 -7.68
C ALA A 139 -12.22 -9.27 -7.58
N PRO A 140 -11.95 -8.53 -6.49
CA PRO A 140 -12.52 -7.19 -6.31
C PRO A 140 -12.20 -6.27 -7.49
N ALA A 141 -13.21 -5.54 -7.97
CA ALA A 141 -13.11 -4.67 -9.14
C ALA A 141 -11.93 -3.69 -9.08
N GLY A 142 -11.27 -3.52 -10.23
CA GLY A 142 -10.15 -2.62 -10.46
C GLY A 142 -8.82 -3.34 -10.61
N ALA A 143 -8.01 -2.89 -11.57
CA ALA A 143 -6.65 -3.40 -11.75
C ALA A 143 -5.78 -3.06 -10.53
N GLY A 144 -5.06 -4.04 -10.03
CA GLY A 144 -4.18 -3.86 -8.87
C GLY A 144 -3.22 -5.03 -8.72
N PRO A 145 -2.15 -4.86 -7.92
CA PRO A 145 -1.10 -5.86 -7.75
C PRO A 145 -1.45 -6.95 -6.73
N ALA A 146 -2.60 -6.86 -6.07
CA ALA A 146 -2.98 -7.79 -5.04
C ALA A 146 -3.47 -9.12 -5.64
N ARG A 147 -3.03 -10.23 -5.04
CA ARG A 147 -3.63 -11.55 -5.20
C ARG A 147 -4.59 -11.77 -4.05
N TYR A 148 -5.73 -12.42 -4.30
CA TYR A 148 -6.84 -12.45 -3.36
C TYR A 148 -7.20 -13.86 -2.90
N TRP A 149 -7.63 -13.93 -1.64
CA TRP A 149 -8.15 -15.10 -0.94
C TRP A 149 -9.38 -14.72 -0.12
N HIS A 150 -10.10 -15.69 0.36
CA HIS A 150 -11.19 -15.49 1.30
C HIS A 150 -11.22 -16.63 2.33
N PHE A 151 -11.82 -16.39 3.47
CA PHE A 151 -12.18 -17.48 4.38
C PHE A 151 -13.45 -18.17 3.89
N PRO A 152 -13.60 -19.51 4.09
CA PRO A 152 -14.84 -20.21 3.75
C PRO A 152 -16.07 -19.53 4.33
N GLY A 153 -17.06 -19.24 3.49
CA GLY A 153 -18.33 -18.61 3.90
C GLY A 153 -18.22 -17.16 4.36
N ALA A 154 -17.09 -16.50 4.13
CA ALA A 154 -16.88 -15.09 4.48
C ALA A 154 -17.26 -14.14 3.34
N ALA A 155 -17.81 -12.97 3.67
CA ALA A 155 -18.09 -11.91 2.71
C ALA A 155 -16.85 -11.02 2.45
N GLY A 156 -15.92 -10.95 3.40
CA GLY A 156 -14.69 -10.17 3.28
C GLY A 156 -13.62 -10.90 2.47
N THR A 157 -12.78 -10.13 1.80
CA THR A 157 -11.68 -10.62 0.96
C THR A 157 -10.35 -10.23 1.58
N VAL A 158 -9.37 -11.15 1.52
CA VAL A 158 -7.99 -10.92 1.96
C VAL A 158 -7.08 -10.88 0.73
N GLY A 159 -6.33 -9.79 0.56
CA GLY A 159 -5.39 -9.60 -0.52
C GLY A 159 -3.95 -9.50 -0.02
N PHE A 160 -3.00 -9.91 -0.83
CA PHE A 160 -1.57 -9.74 -0.56
C PHE A 160 -0.91 -9.01 -1.72
N ILE A 161 -0.10 -7.98 -1.40
CA ILE A 161 0.70 -7.20 -2.34
C ILE A 161 2.16 -7.51 -2.07
N SER A 162 2.69 -8.46 -2.84
CA SER A 162 4.04 -9.00 -2.68
C SER A 162 5.05 -8.18 -3.48
N ALA A 163 5.31 -6.95 -3.03
CA ALA A 163 6.19 -6.03 -3.75
C ALA A 163 7.66 -6.45 -3.67
N MET A 164 8.05 -7.18 -2.61
CA MET A 164 9.42 -7.55 -2.29
C MET A 164 9.71 -9.02 -2.58
N SER A 165 8.81 -9.92 -2.18
CA SER A 165 9.05 -11.37 -2.25
C SER A 165 8.60 -12.03 -3.57
N ASN A 166 7.58 -11.48 -4.23
CA ASN A 166 7.02 -12.06 -5.46
C ASN A 166 6.54 -10.95 -6.40
N HIS A 167 7.49 -10.38 -7.13
CA HIS A 167 7.27 -9.22 -7.99
C HIS A 167 6.16 -9.42 -9.02
N PHE A 168 5.37 -8.39 -9.20
CA PHE A 168 4.32 -8.29 -10.22
C PHE A 168 4.71 -7.34 -11.36
N CYS A 169 6.00 -7.02 -11.50
CA CYS A 169 6.53 -6.01 -12.41
C CYS A 169 6.16 -6.27 -13.87
N ALA A 170 6.24 -7.52 -14.32
CA ALA A 170 5.92 -7.90 -15.70
C ALA A 170 4.49 -7.53 -16.13
N ASN A 171 3.54 -7.48 -15.19
CA ASN A 171 2.15 -7.13 -15.42
C ASN A 171 1.78 -5.73 -14.87
N CYS A 172 2.77 -4.92 -14.50
CA CYS A 172 2.53 -3.62 -13.88
C CYS A 172 2.19 -2.55 -14.93
N ASN A 173 0.94 -2.11 -14.95
CA ASN A 173 0.42 -1.07 -15.85
C ASN A 173 0.29 0.31 -15.17
N ARG A 174 1.01 0.56 -14.05
CA ARG A 174 0.86 1.78 -13.25
C ARG A 174 1.93 2.80 -13.62
N LEU A 175 1.52 4.06 -13.66
CA LEU A 175 2.36 5.25 -13.62
C LEU A 175 1.96 6.06 -12.39
N ARG A 176 2.82 6.95 -11.95
CA ARG A 176 2.56 7.89 -10.87
C ARG A 176 2.72 9.31 -11.37
N LEU A 177 1.84 10.19 -10.91
CA LEU A 177 1.95 11.63 -11.11
C LEU A 177 2.23 12.25 -9.75
N THR A 178 3.34 12.96 -9.64
CA THR A 178 3.72 13.66 -8.42
C THR A 178 2.98 14.99 -8.30
N ALA A 179 2.86 15.51 -7.07
CA ALA A 179 2.17 16.78 -6.82
C ALA A 179 2.86 17.97 -7.53
N ASP A 180 4.17 17.86 -7.78
CA ASP A 180 4.96 18.87 -8.49
C ASP A 180 4.97 18.69 -10.02
N GLY A 181 4.17 17.75 -10.56
CA GLY A 181 3.89 17.60 -12.00
C GLY A 181 4.90 16.77 -12.76
N ASN A 182 5.44 15.73 -12.13
CA ASN A 182 6.32 14.77 -12.79
C ASN A 182 5.65 13.40 -12.91
N VAL A 183 5.82 12.74 -14.05
CA VAL A 183 5.41 11.35 -14.27
C VAL A 183 6.56 10.43 -13.88
N ARG A 184 6.28 9.44 -13.01
CA ARG A 184 7.23 8.39 -12.62
C ARG A 184 6.77 7.05 -13.19
N PRO A 185 7.63 6.32 -13.90
CA PRO A 185 7.28 5.04 -14.51
C PRO A 185 7.18 3.90 -13.49
N CYS A 186 7.91 3.99 -12.38
CA CYS A 186 7.97 2.98 -11.33
C CYS A 186 8.04 3.61 -9.94
N LEU A 187 7.50 2.93 -8.94
CA LEU A 187 7.58 3.35 -7.55
C LEU A 187 9.02 3.44 -7.04
N PHE A 188 9.85 2.50 -7.42
CA PHE A 188 11.26 2.38 -7.00
C PHE A 188 12.26 3.08 -7.93
N SER A 189 11.80 3.79 -8.97
CA SER A 189 12.67 4.52 -9.89
C SER A 189 12.68 6.00 -9.55
N ASP A 190 13.87 6.61 -9.52
CA ASP A 190 14.01 8.06 -9.39
C ASP A 190 13.91 8.81 -10.73
N ALA A 191 13.70 8.08 -11.84
CA ALA A 191 13.43 8.68 -13.12
C ALA A 191 12.10 9.44 -13.11
N GLU A 192 12.13 10.71 -13.47
CA GLU A 192 10.97 11.61 -13.51
C GLU A 192 10.89 12.36 -14.83
N TYR A 193 9.69 12.48 -15.36
CA TYR A 193 9.39 13.13 -16.63
C TYR A 193 8.42 14.29 -16.39
N SER A 194 8.91 15.53 -16.46
CA SER A 194 8.09 16.70 -16.13
C SER A 194 7.06 17.00 -17.20
N VAL A 195 5.78 17.01 -16.80
CA VAL A 195 4.65 17.43 -17.66
C VAL A 195 4.13 18.82 -17.32
N ARG A 196 4.65 19.45 -16.25
CA ARG A 196 4.17 20.71 -15.70
C ARG A 196 4.07 21.82 -16.74
N GLU A 197 5.16 22.10 -17.45
CA GLU A 197 5.19 23.23 -18.37
C GLU A 197 4.36 22.98 -19.64
N ALA A 198 4.31 21.74 -20.11
CA ALA A 198 3.46 21.35 -21.23
C ALA A 198 1.97 21.54 -20.86
N LEU A 199 1.57 21.08 -19.67
CA LEU A 199 0.21 21.28 -19.17
C LEU A 199 -0.16 22.76 -19.01
N ARG A 200 0.74 23.59 -18.48
CA ARG A 200 0.51 25.03 -18.31
C ARG A 200 0.33 25.78 -19.64
N ARG A 201 0.98 25.32 -20.71
CA ARG A 201 0.82 25.88 -22.05
C ARG A 201 -0.36 25.31 -22.82
N GLY A 202 -1.04 24.29 -22.29
CA GLY A 202 -2.11 23.57 -23.01
C GLY A 202 -1.56 22.75 -24.18
N ASP A 203 -0.30 22.32 -24.13
CA ASP A 203 0.33 21.52 -25.19
C ASP A 203 0.09 20.02 -24.95
N ASP A 204 -1.10 19.57 -25.32
CA ASP A 204 -1.53 18.18 -25.14
C ASP A 204 -0.64 17.18 -25.91
N MET A 205 -0.08 17.60 -27.07
CA MET A 205 0.80 16.75 -27.87
C MET A 205 2.11 16.51 -27.15
N GLN A 206 2.67 17.54 -26.53
CA GLN A 206 3.88 17.40 -25.74
C GLN A 206 3.64 16.57 -24.46
N VAL A 207 2.50 16.79 -23.78
CA VAL A 207 2.10 15.96 -22.63
C VAL A 207 2.06 14.50 -23.03
N LEU A 208 1.39 14.18 -24.15
CA LEU A 208 1.27 12.81 -24.64
C LEU A 208 2.62 12.18 -25.01
N SER A 209 3.54 12.98 -25.61
CA SER A 209 4.91 12.54 -25.90
C SER A 209 5.66 12.16 -24.61
N ILE A 210 5.61 13.01 -23.59
CA ILE A 210 6.27 12.78 -22.29
C ILE A 210 5.71 11.51 -21.62
N TRP A 211 4.40 11.30 -21.68
CA TRP A 211 3.77 10.07 -21.14
C TRP A 211 4.26 8.82 -21.88
N ARG A 212 4.35 8.87 -23.20
CA ARG A 212 4.89 7.76 -24.02
C ARG A 212 6.34 7.47 -23.67
N ASP A 213 7.14 8.50 -23.47
CA ASP A 213 8.55 8.35 -23.07
C ASP A 213 8.65 7.71 -21.68
N ALA A 214 7.85 8.14 -20.71
CA ALA A 214 7.82 7.55 -19.38
C ALA A 214 7.40 6.05 -19.44
N VAL A 215 6.44 5.69 -20.31
CA VAL A 215 6.05 4.29 -20.51
C VAL A 215 7.16 3.48 -21.17
N ALA A 216 7.80 4.05 -22.22
CA ALA A 216 8.87 3.37 -22.95
C ALA A 216 10.10 3.06 -22.07
N HIS A 217 10.35 3.92 -21.07
CA HIS A 217 11.46 3.75 -20.12
C HIS A 217 11.04 3.08 -18.80
N LYS A 218 9.84 2.52 -18.75
CA LYS A 218 9.40 1.77 -17.59
C LYS A 218 10.26 0.51 -17.44
N PRO A 219 10.92 0.30 -16.28
CA PRO A 219 11.75 -0.88 -16.07
C PRO A 219 10.89 -2.16 -16.09
N GLN A 220 11.43 -3.24 -16.67
CA GLN A 220 10.78 -4.55 -16.68
C GLN A 220 10.61 -5.11 -15.27
N GLU A 221 11.58 -4.84 -14.42
CA GLU A 221 11.55 -5.13 -12.98
C GLU A 221 12.28 -4.04 -12.22
N HIS A 222 11.95 -3.85 -10.96
CA HIS A 222 12.60 -2.85 -10.13
C HIS A 222 13.92 -3.39 -9.54
N ALA A 223 14.95 -2.56 -9.53
CA ALA A 223 16.15 -2.81 -8.73
C ALA A 223 15.90 -2.30 -7.30
N ILE A 224 15.82 -3.21 -6.33
CA ILE A 224 15.42 -2.89 -4.94
C ILE A 224 16.58 -2.29 -4.13
N ILE A 225 17.78 -2.24 -4.68
CA ILE A 225 19.02 -2.10 -3.91
C ILE A 225 19.12 -0.78 -3.13
N GLU A 226 18.44 0.28 -3.56
CA GLU A 226 18.63 1.62 -2.98
C GLU A 226 17.33 2.35 -2.58
N GLY A 227 16.17 1.77 -2.81
CA GLY A 227 14.88 2.43 -2.55
C GLY A 227 14.61 3.62 -3.49
N THR A 228 13.84 4.59 -3.02
CA THR A 228 13.60 5.87 -3.71
C THR A 228 13.81 7.03 -2.75
N GLN A 229 14.36 8.13 -3.26
CA GLN A 229 14.62 9.33 -2.46
C GLN A 229 13.34 10.08 -2.04
N ARG A 230 12.21 9.83 -2.70
CA ARG A 230 10.94 10.48 -2.37
C ARG A 230 10.10 9.67 -1.40
N PHE A 231 9.44 10.37 -0.48
CA PHE A 231 8.44 9.77 0.40
C PHE A 231 7.14 9.43 -0.35
N MET A 232 6.37 8.47 0.18
CA MET A 232 5.09 8.07 -0.41
C MET A 232 4.14 9.26 -0.63
N SER A 233 4.08 10.22 0.30
CA SER A 233 3.29 11.44 0.18
C SER A 233 3.67 12.33 -1.00
N GLN A 234 4.91 12.26 -1.47
CA GLN A 234 5.43 13.05 -2.59
C GLN A 234 5.18 12.39 -3.95
N ILE A 235 4.95 11.08 -3.98
CA ILE A 235 4.85 10.28 -5.22
C ILE A 235 3.44 9.73 -5.46
N GLY A 236 2.43 10.31 -4.86
CA GLY A 236 1.05 9.95 -5.08
C GLY A 236 0.68 8.59 -4.46
N GLY A 237 1.04 8.41 -3.21
CA GLY A 237 0.73 7.23 -2.37
C GLY A 237 -0.47 7.48 -1.50
#